data_ba0eb1c464e81ce3d2bf9079620206e7
#
_entry.id   ba0eb1c464e81ce3d2bf9079620206e7
#
_cell.length_a   1.000
_cell.length_b   1.000
_cell.length_c   1.000
_cell.angle_alpha   90.00
_cell.angle_beta   90.00
_cell.angle_gamma   90.00
#
_symmetry.space_group_name_H-M   'P 1'
#
loop_
_entity.id
_entity.type
_entity.pdbx_description
1 polymer ?
#
loop_
_entity_poly.entity_id
_entity_poly.type
_entity_poly.pdbx_seq_one_letter_code
_entity_poly.pdbx_strand_id
1 'polypeptide(L)'
;MKLLDVMSFYKLNTLHMHLTDAGGWRIEIDKYPKLTSETAFRTESDWRKWWDGRDRKYLPEGTPGAYGGYYTKEDIREIVKHAASKHINIIPEIEFPGHSEEVLMAYPELSCSGKPYQNGDFCIGNEQSFTFMEDVLAEVIDLFPSEYIHVGGDEAGKSAWKKCPKCQALMKEKRNEERGRASELHDSQG
;
A
#
# COMPACT_ATOMS: atom_id res chain seq x y z
N MET A 1 -4.50 -21.64 -1.18
CA MET A 1 -3.96 -23.00 -1.35
C MET A 1 -4.05 -23.50 -2.80
N LYS A 2 -5.25 -23.65 -3.39
CA LYS A 2 -5.39 -24.16 -4.77
C LYS A 2 -4.49 -23.48 -5.82
N LEU A 3 -4.33 -22.15 -5.76
CA LEU A 3 -3.44 -21.42 -6.67
C LEU A 3 -2.00 -21.90 -6.54
N LEU A 4 -1.47 -22.03 -5.33
CA LEU A 4 -0.11 -22.50 -5.07
C LEU A 4 0.11 -23.93 -5.56
N ASP A 5 -0.91 -24.80 -5.45
CA ASP A 5 -0.83 -26.16 -5.96
C ASP A 5 -0.73 -26.17 -7.50
N VAL A 6 -1.53 -25.32 -8.18
CA VAL A 6 -1.48 -25.13 -9.63
C VAL A 6 -0.14 -24.52 -10.05
N MET A 7 0.36 -23.51 -9.34
CA MET A 7 1.67 -22.92 -9.61
C MET A 7 2.80 -23.95 -9.50
N SER A 8 2.78 -24.76 -8.44
CA SER A 8 3.74 -25.85 -8.27
C SER A 8 3.69 -26.87 -9.43
N PHE A 9 2.49 -27.25 -9.86
CA PHE A 9 2.32 -28.14 -11.00
C PHE A 9 2.95 -27.59 -12.29
N TYR A 10 2.80 -26.29 -12.54
CA TYR A 10 3.42 -25.60 -13.68
C TYR A 10 4.87 -25.13 -13.42
N LYS A 11 5.47 -25.54 -12.30
CA LYS A 11 6.86 -25.19 -11.92
C LYS A 11 7.11 -23.68 -11.77
N LEU A 12 6.07 -22.93 -11.40
CA LEU A 12 6.21 -21.54 -10.99
C LEU A 12 6.68 -21.52 -9.54
N ASN A 13 7.68 -20.72 -9.24
CA ASN A 13 8.34 -20.68 -7.93
C ASN A 13 8.22 -19.32 -7.21
N THR A 14 7.51 -18.38 -7.78
CA THR A 14 7.32 -17.05 -7.16
C THR A 14 5.88 -16.59 -7.35
N LEU A 15 5.22 -16.22 -6.25
CA LEU A 15 3.92 -15.57 -6.22
C LEU A 15 4.12 -14.11 -5.81
N HIS A 16 3.78 -13.20 -6.70
CA HIS A 16 3.63 -11.79 -6.36
C HIS A 16 2.21 -11.58 -5.84
N MET A 17 2.08 -11.15 -4.59
CA MET A 17 0.80 -11.03 -3.89
C MET A 17 0.46 -9.57 -3.63
N HIS A 18 -0.39 -8.99 -4.48
CA HIS A 18 -0.84 -7.60 -4.40
C HIS A 18 -1.92 -7.48 -3.30
N LEU A 19 -1.54 -6.92 -2.15
CA LEU A 19 -2.36 -6.94 -0.94
C LEU A 19 -3.10 -5.63 -0.66
N THR A 20 -2.73 -4.55 -1.35
CA THR A 20 -3.33 -3.22 -1.13
C THR A 20 -3.49 -2.48 -2.44
N ASP A 21 -4.61 -1.83 -2.62
CA ASP A 21 -4.94 -0.95 -3.74
C ASP A 21 -6.28 -0.27 -3.42
N ALA A 22 -6.65 0.77 -4.14
CA ALA A 22 -7.92 1.49 -4.02
C ALA A 22 -9.18 0.58 -3.98
N GLY A 23 -9.08 -0.67 -4.42
CA GLY A 23 -10.12 -1.70 -4.31
C GLY A 23 -10.39 -2.20 -2.89
N GLY A 24 -9.52 -1.90 -1.95
CA GLY A 24 -9.60 -2.22 -0.52
C GLY A 24 -8.33 -2.86 0.02
N TRP A 25 -8.09 -2.64 1.28
CA TRP A 25 -6.97 -3.20 2.05
C TRP A 25 -7.18 -4.70 2.35
N ARG A 26 -6.15 -5.56 2.18
CA ARG A 26 -6.32 -7.02 2.22
C ARG A 26 -5.45 -7.77 3.23
N ILE A 27 -4.79 -7.10 4.16
CA ILE A 27 -3.95 -7.75 5.17
C ILE A 27 -4.15 -7.12 6.55
N GLU A 28 -4.24 -7.94 7.58
CA GLU A 28 -4.35 -7.48 8.96
C GLU A 28 -3.05 -6.81 9.43
N ILE A 29 -3.19 -5.60 10.00
CA ILE A 29 -2.12 -4.81 10.61
C ILE A 29 -2.58 -4.38 12.00
N ASP A 30 -1.94 -4.87 13.06
CA ASP A 30 -2.37 -4.63 14.44
C ASP A 30 -2.35 -3.15 14.82
N LYS A 31 -1.32 -2.44 14.34
CA LYS A 31 -1.14 -1.02 14.64
C LYS A 31 -2.19 -0.13 13.97
N TYR A 32 -2.77 -0.59 12.87
CA TYR A 32 -3.72 0.16 12.06
C TYR A 32 -5.02 -0.62 11.78
N PRO A 33 -5.82 -0.94 12.82
CA PRO A 33 -6.98 -1.83 12.70
C PRO A 33 -8.09 -1.32 11.78
N LYS A 34 -8.19 0.00 11.55
CA LYS A 34 -9.17 0.57 10.63
C LYS A 34 -8.95 0.14 9.17
N LEU A 35 -7.74 -0.27 8.79
CA LEU A 35 -7.45 -0.75 7.45
C LEU A 35 -8.32 -1.95 7.07
N THR A 36 -8.54 -2.87 8.00
CA THR A 36 -9.39 -4.04 7.78
C THR A 36 -10.84 -3.80 8.19
N SER A 37 -11.07 -3.14 9.32
CA SER A 37 -12.44 -2.94 9.83
C SER A 37 -13.28 -1.92 9.03
N GLU A 38 -12.64 -0.97 8.33
CA GLU A 38 -13.34 0.10 7.61
C GLU A 38 -13.12 0.09 6.10
N THR A 39 -11.99 -0.48 5.59
CA THR A 39 -11.61 -0.32 4.18
C THR A 39 -11.30 -1.61 3.43
N ALA A 40 -11.48 -2.77 4.06
CA ALA A 40 -11.39 -4.07 3.39
C ALA A 40 -12.66 -4.46 2.63
N PHE A 41 -13.75 -3.74 2.81
CA PHE A 41 -15.05 -4.03 2.21
C PHE A 41 -15.59 -2.83 1.43
N ARG A 42 -16.41 -3.08 0.41
CA ARG A 42 -16.98 -2.05 -0.46
C ARG A 42 -18.39 -2.37 -0.90
N THR A 43 -19.10 -1.38 -1.49
CA THR A 43 -20.52 -1.48 -1.84
C THR A 43 -20.80 -2.38 -3.06
N GLU A 44 -19.85 -2.61 -3.95
CA GLU A 44 -20.07 -3.32 -5.22
C GLU A 44 -18.96 -4.34 -5.47
N SER A 45 -19.35 -5.54 -5.92
CA SER A 45 -18.40 -6.61 -6.24
C SER A 45 -17.68 -6.40 -7.57
N ASP A 46 -18.40 -5.89 -8.58
CA ASP A 46 -17.83 -5.55 -9.88
C ASP A 46 -16.93 -4.31 -9.73
N TRP A 47 -15.65 -4.50 -10.02
CA TRP A 47 -14.64 -3.44 -9.91
C TRP A 47 -14.99 -2.21 -10.73
N ARG A 48 -15.36 -2.38 -12.00
CA ARG A 48 -15.64 -1.27 -12.90
C ARG A 48 -16.89 -0.50 -12.47
N LYS A 49 -17.95 -1.19 -12.07
CA LYS A 49 -19.16 -0.56 -11.55
C LYS A 49 -18.87 0.21 -10.27
N TRP A 50 -18.04 -0.32 -9.39
CA TRP A 50 -17.64 0.36 -8.17
C TRP A 50 -16.79 1.59 -8.47
N TRP A 51 -15.76 1.43 -9.34
CA TRP A 51 -14.84 2.52 -9.68
C TRP A 51 -15.52 3.68 -10.38
N ASP A 52 -16.38 3.41 -11.36
CA ASP A 52 -17.11 4.41 -12.14
C ASP A 52 -18.43 4.83 -11.45
N GLY A 53 -18.79 4.19 -10.34
CA GLY A 53 -20.06 4.41 -9.63
C GLY A 53 -20.11 5.71 -8.84
N ARG A 54 -21.34 6.26 -8.71
CA ARG A 54 -21.57 7.46 -7.89
C ARG A 54 -21.47 7.19 -6.39
N ASP A 55 -21.69 5.95 -5.96
CA ASP A 55 -21.72 5.49 -4.57
C ASP A 55 -20.45 4.70 -4.20
N ARG A 56 -19.30 5.09 -4.79
CA ARG A 56 -18.02 4.50 -4.47
C ARG A 56 -17.67 4.74 -3.00
N LYS A 57 -17.86 3.71 -2.15
CA LYS A 57 -17.63 3.76 -0.71
C LYS A 57 -17.05 2.45 -0.22
N TYR A 58 -16.19 2.58 0.78
CA TYR A 58 -15.84 1.48 1.66
C TYR A 58 -16.91 1.32 2.73
N LEU A 59 -17.04 0.11 3.25
CA LEU A 59 -18.04 -0.26 4.24
C LEU A 59 -17.35 -0.94 5.43
N PRO A 60 -17.84 -0.71 6.65
CA PRO A 60 -17.34 -1.43 7.81
C PRO A 60 -17.56 -2.95 7.66
N GLU A 61 -16.65 -3.72 8.27
CA GLU A 61 -16.78 -5.16 8.38
C GLU A 61 -18.15 -5.56 8.97
N GLY A 62 -18.76 -6.61 8.43
CA GLY A 62 -20.08 -7.08 8.86
C GLY A 62 -21.26 -6.32 8.28
N THR A 63 -21.05 -5.27 7.48
CA THR A 63 -22.14 -4.54 6.81
C THR A 63 -22.89 -5.47 5.85
N PRO A 64 -24.22 -5.63 5.96
CA PRO A 64 -25.00 -6.47 5.04
C PRO A 64 -24.82 -6.05 3.59
N GLY A 65 -24.48 -7.02 2.71
CA GLY A 65 -24.27 -6.78 1.28
C GLY A 65 -22.90 -6.22 0.91
N ALA A 66 -22.03 -5.97 1.86
CA ALA A 66 -20.66 -5.56 1.59
C ALA A 66 -19.87 -6.68 0.87
N TYR A 67 -19.07 -6.29 -0.11
CA TYR A 67 -18.16 -7.16 -0.83
C TYR A 67 -16.72 -6.86 -0.45
N GLY A 68 -15.97 -7.87 -0.06
CA GLY A 68 -14.57 -7.72 0.30
C GLY A 68 -14.08 -8.85 1.20
N GLY A 69 -13.01 -8.55 1.91
CA GLY A 69 -12.33 -9.45 2.84
C GLY A 69 -10.86 -9.11 2.94
N TYR A 70 -10.20 -9.69 3.89
CA TYR A 70 -8.76 -9.55 4.11
C TYR A 70 -8.20 -10.87 4.63
N TYR A 71 -6.90 -11.00 4.60
CA TYR A 71 -6.19 -12.10 5.24
C TYR A 71 -5.80 -11.69 6.67
N THR A 72 -6.17 -12.53 7.64
CA THR A 72 -5.62 -12.42 8.98
C THR A 72 -4.13 -12.79 8.96
N LYS A 73 -3.40 -12.41 10.00
CA LYS A 73 -1.99 -12.82 10.15
C LYS A 73 -1.85 -14.35 10.17
N GLU A 74 -2.83 -15.06 10.72
CA GLU A 74 -2.82 -16.52 10.73
C GLU A 74 -3.04 -17.10 9.32
N ASP A 75 -3.97 -16.52 8.54
CA ASP A 75 -4.14 -16.90 7.12
C ASP A 75 -2.84 -16.74 6.35
N ILE A 76 -2.13 -15.62 6.54
CA ILE A 76 -0.84 -15.37 5.88
C ILE A 76 0.19 -16.42 6.29
N ARG A 77 0.31 -16.72 7.59
CA ARG A 77 1.24 -17.78 8.07
C ARG A 77 0.94 -19.13 7.44
N GLU A 78 -0.34 -19.49 7.33
CA GLU A 78 -0.76 -20.73 6.68
C GLU A 78 -0.41 -20.73 5.18
N ILE A 79 -0.67 -19.62 4.46
CA ILE A 79 -0.36 -19.46 3.04
C ILE A 79 1.16 -19.57 2.83
N VAL A 80 1.96 -18.86 3.61
CA VAL A 80 3.43 -18.87 3.53
C VAL A 80 3.99 -20.29 3.80
N LYS A 81 3.48 -20.95 4.84
CA LYS A 81 3.86 -22.34 5.16
C LYS A 81 3.54 -23.30 4.00
N HIS A 82 2.36 -23.17 3.39
CA HIS A 82 1.98 -24.00 2.25
C HIS A 82 2.85 -23.69 1.03
N ALA A 83 3.11 -22.42 0.71
CA ALA A 83 3.99 -22.00 -0.37
C ALA A 83 5.41 -22.57 -0.20
N ALA A 84 5.97 -22.50 1.01
CA ALA A 84 7.28 -23.06 1.34
C ALA A 84 7.33 -24.57 1.09
N SER A 85 6.27 -25.33 1.42
CA SER A 85 6.18 -26.77 1.13
C SER A 85 6.17 -27.10 -0.36
N LYS A 86 5.90 -26.12 -1.21
CA LYS A 86 5.90 -26.20 -2.68
C LYS A 86 7.10 -25.51 -3.33
N HIS A 87 8.06 -25.04 -2.53
CA HIS A 87 9.20 -24.25 -3.00
C HIS A 87 8.80 -22.98 -3.75
N ILE A 88 7.72 -22.34 -3.32
CA ILE A 88 7.23 -21.05 -3.86
C ILE A 88 7.56 -19.95 -2.87
N ASN A 89 8.27 -18.91 -3.33
CA ASN A 89 8.48 -17.69 -2.61
C ASN A 89 7.26 -16.76 -2.82
N ILE A 90 6.82 -16.05 -1.77
CA ILE A 90 5.77 -15.04 -1.87
C ILE A 90 6.38 -13.67 -1.66
N ILE A 91 6.26 -12.81 -2.69
CA ILE A 91 6.64 -11.40 -2.61
C ILE A 91 5.36 -10.58 -2.33
N PRO A 92 5.19 -10.04 -1.12
CA PRO A 92 4.04 -9.18 -0.83
C PRO A 92 4.21 -7.81 -1.48
N GLU A 93 3.11 -7.20 -1.91
CA GLU A 93 3.07 -5.81 -2.37
C GLU A 93 2.16 -4.98 -1.48
N ILE A 94 2.71 -3.85 -1.02
CA ILE A 94 2.04 -2.81 -0.26
C ILE A 94 2.22 -1.49 -0.99
N GLU A 95 1.15 -0.91 -1.49
CA GLU A 95 1.16 0.28 -2.31
C GLU A 95 1.55 1.55 -1.55
N PHE A 96 2.53 2.29 -2.12
CA PHE A 96 2.95 3.61 -1.68
C PHE A 96 3.70 4.33 -2.82
N PRO A 97 3.49 5.61 -3.08
CA PRO A 97 2.53 6.52 -2.41
C PRO A 97 1.17 6.61 -3.10
N GLY A 98 0.99 5.99 -4.27
CA GLY A 98 -0.26 5.92 -5.03
C GLY A 98 -1.14 4.75 -4.60
N HIS A 99 -2.26 4.56 -5.31
CA HIS A 99 -3.21 3.44 -5.11
C HIS A 99 -3.67 3.23 -3.66
N SER A 100 -3.67 4.31 -2.84
CA SER A 100 -3.82 4.26 -1.38
C SER A 100 -5.10 4.93 -0.87
N GLU A 101 -6.14 5.01 -1.69
CA GLU A 101 -7.39 5.68 -1.35
C GLU A 101 -8.09 5.04 -0.15
N GLU A 102 -7.99 3.72 0.00
CA GLU A 102 -8.50 2.95 1.12
C GLU A 102 -7.80 3.35 2.44
N VAL A 103 -6.49 3.54 2.42
CA VAL A 103 -5.73 4.02 3.58
C VAL A 103 -6.15 5.44 3.93
N LEU A 104 -6.23 6.32 2.93
CA LEU A 104 -6.53 7.73 3.12
C LEU A 104 -8.01 8.00 3.46
N MET A 105 -8.86 6.98 3.29
CA MET A 105 -10.21 7.02 3.85
C MET A 105 -10.19 6.72 5.36
N ALA A 106 -9.45 5.71 5.79
CA ALA A 106 -9.35 5.32 7.21
C ALA A 106 -8.48 6.29 8.04
N TYR A 107 -7.45 6.85 7.42
CA TYR A 107 -6.43 7.74 8.02
C TYR A 107 -6.22 8.99 7.14
N PRO A 108 -7.20 9.88 7.03
CA PRO A 108 -7.18 11.01 6.09
C PRO A 108 -6.06 12.02 6.37
N GLU A 109 -5.54 12.08 7.60
CA GLU A 109 -4.41 12.91 8.01
C GLU A 109 -3.11 12.61 7.26
N LEU A 110 -3.01 11.42 6.64
CA LEU A 110 -1.88 11.01 5.81
C LEU A 110 -1.95 11.59 4.39
N SER A 111 -3.08 12.21 4.01
CA SER A 111 -3.27 12.86 2.71
C SER A 111 -2.92 14.34 2.72
N CYS A 112 -2.73 14.93 1.53
CA CYS A 112 -2.52 16.36 1.39
C CYS A 112 -3.73 17.21 1.81
N SER A 113 -4.94 16.70 1.67
CA SER A 113 -6.18 17.41 2.02
C SER A 113 -6.57 17.23 3.49
N GLY A 114 -6.13 16.18 4.15
CA GLY A 114 -6.59 15.77 5.48
C GLY A 114 -8.05 15.31 5.49
N LYS A 115 -8.62 14.95 4.33
CA LYS A 115 -10.03 14.58 4.20
C LYS A 115 -10.21 13.30 3.42
N PRO A 116 -11.13 12.39 3.84
CA PRO A 116 -11.38 11.15 3.13
C PRO A 116 -11.91 11.40 1.71
N TYR A 117 -11.64 10.48 0.79
CA TYR A 117 -12.08 10.48 -0.62
C TYR A 117 -11.62 11.67 -1.48
N GLN A 118 -10.68 12.49 -1.02
CA GLN A 118 -10.17 13.63 -1.79
C GLN A 118 -8.82 13.40 -2.45
N ASN A 119 -8.08 12.41 -1.98
CA ASN A 119 -6.77 12.05 -2.51
C ASN A 119 -6.67 10.53 -2.60
N GLY A 120 -6.00 10.03 -3.62
CA GLY A 120 -5.60 8.64 -3.77
C GLY A 120 -4.12 8.39 -3.43
N ASP A 121 -3.38 9.49 -3.18
CA ASP A 121 -1.94 9.44 -2.92
C ASP A 121 -1.61 9.99 -1.54
N PHE A 122 -0.65 9.39 -0.85
CA PHE A 122 -0.11 9.90 0.39
C PHE A 122 0.48 11.31 0.24
N CYS A 123 0.48 12.07 1.32
CA CYS A 123 1.22 13.33 1.41
C CYS A 123 2.71 13.04 1.68
N ILE A 124 3.53 13.06 0.63
CA ILE A 124 4.98 12.80 0.75
C ILE A 124 5.74 13.87 1.55
N GLY A 125 5.14 15.04 1.79
CA GLY A 125 5.68 16.07 2.68
C GLY A 125 5.26 15.89 4.15
N ASN A 126 4.57 14.80 4.49
CA ASN A 126 4.14 14.49 5.85
C ASN A 126 4.94 13.31 6.39
N GLU A 127 5.75 13.53 7.42
CA GLU A 127 6.54 12.47 8.07
C GLU A 127 5.69 11.29 8.55
N GLN A 128 4.46 11.57 8.99
CA GLN A 128 3.53 10.51 9.42
C GLN A 128 3.22 9.50 8.31
N SER A 129 3.29 9.90 7.03
CA SER A 129 3.11 8.98 5.91
C SER A 129 4.22 7.94 5.83
N PHE A 130 5.45 8.34 6.13
CA PHE A 130 6.59 7.42 6.18
C PHE A 130 6.55 6.56 7.44
N THR A 131 6.24 7.14 8.60
CA THR A 131 6.05 6.37 9.85
C THR A 131 4.98 5.29 9.68
N PHE A 132 3.87 5.64 9.04
CA PHE A 132 2.81 4.65 8.72
C PHE A 132 3.37 3.50 7.87
N MET A 133 4.11 3.81 6.80
CA MET A 133 4.69 2.77 5.93
C MET A 133 5.74 1.91 6.65
N GLU A 134 6.60 2.53 7.46
CA GLU A 134 7.58 1.80 8.26
C GLU A 134 6.91 0.83 9.23
N ASP A 135 5.86 1.26 9.90
CA ASP A 135 5.07 0.43 10.81
C ASP A 135 4.39 -0.74 10.09
N VAL A 136 3.75 -0.48 8.94
CA VAL A 136 3.11 -1.51 8.13
C VAL A 136 4.14 -2.50 7.61
N LEU A 137 5.24 -2.01 7.03
CA LEU A 137 6.30 -2.86 6.50
C LEU A 137 6.96 -3.71 7.59
N ALA A 138 7.11 -3.21 8.80
CA ALA A 138 7.65 -3.99 9.92
C ALA A 138 6.77 -5.23 10.20
N GLU A 139 5.44 -5.07 10.25
CA GLU A 139 4.52 -6.19 10.45
C GLU A 139 4.49 -7.15 9.25
N VAL A 140 4.60 -6.63 8.03
CA VAL A 140 4.64 -7.44 6.80
C VAL A 140 5.95 -8.26 6.73
N ILE A 141 7.09 -7.67 7.09
CA ILE A 141 8.39 -8.37 7.13
C ILE A 141 8.34 -9.56 8.09
N ASP A 142 7.69 -9.42 9.23
CA ASP A 142 7.55 -10.51 10.20
C ASP A 142 6.68 -11.68 9.67
N LEU A 143 5.80 -11.41 8.71
CA LEU A 143 4.89 -12.42 8.16
C LEU A 143 5.45 -13.14 6.92
N PHE A 144 6.26 -12.44 6.11
CA PHE A 144 6.76 -12.96 4.84
C PHE A 144 8.27 -13.15 4.86
N PRO A 145 8.77 -14.39 4.74
CA PRO A 145 10.22 -14.68 4.73
C PRO A 145 10.87 -14.37 3.37
N SER A 146 10.30 -13.45 2.61
CA SER A 146 10.82 -13.03 1.32
C SER A 146 11.99 -12.06 1.49
N GLU A 147 13.00 -12.18 0.64
CA GLU A 147 14.11 -11.22 0.55
C GLU A 147 13.63 -9.85 0.03
N TYR A 148 12.52 -9.82 -0.72
CA TYR A 148 11.99 -8.63 -1.36
C TYR A 148 10.55 -8.38 -0.93
N ILE A 149 10.22 -7.10 -0.75
CA ILE A 149 8.87 -6.57 -0.65
C ILE A 149 8.69 -5.55 -1.75
N HIS A 150 7.58 -5.64 -2.48
CA HIS A 150 7.22 -4.65 -3.48
C HIS A 150 6.43 -3.51 -2.81
N VAL A 151 6.79 -2.28 -3.11
CA VAL A 151 6.16 -1.09 -2.51
C VAL A 151 5.33 -0.29 -3.51
N GLY A 152 4.97 -0.89 -4.64
CA GLY A 152 4.23 -0.22 -5.71
C GLY A 152 5.03 0.92 -6.33
N GLY A 153 4.46 2.11 -6.29
CA GLY A 153 5.12 3.35 -6.74
C GLY A 153 4.71 3.83 -8.12
N ASP A 154 3.84 3.10 -8.79
CA ASP A 154 3.31 3.45 -10.09
C ASP A 154 2.14 4.46 -9.98
N GLU A 155 1.84 5.09 -11.09
CA GLU A 155 0.69 5.98 -11.34
C GLU A 155 0.41 7.08 -10.31
N ALA A 156 1.35 7.40 -9.40
CA ALA A 156 1.16 8.42 -8.37
C ALA A 156 0.78 9.79 -8.96
N GLY A 157 -0.38 10.30 -8.55
CA GLY A 157 -1.01 11.50 -9.07
C GLY A 157 -0.48 12.79 -8.45
N LYS A 158 0.59 13.35 -8.94
CA LYS A 158 1.34 14.48 -8.37
C LYS A 158 0.57 15.83 -8.26
N SER A 159 -0.72 15.87 -8.62
CA SER A 159 -1.51 17.11 -8.65
C SER A 159 -1.73 17.72 -7.26
N ALA A 160 -1.96 16.90 -6.25
CA ALA A 160 -2.11 17.33 -4.86
C ALA A 160 -0.78 17.85 -4.29
N TRP A 161 0.34 17.17 -4.58
CA TRP A 161 1.67 17.57 -4.11
C TRP A 161 2.12 18.92 -4.62
N LYS A 162 1.74 19.29 -5.87
CA LYS A 162 2.04 20.61 -6.45
C LYS A 162 1.41 21.76 -5.67
N LYS A 163 0.32 21.53 -4.96
CA LYS A 163 -0.44 22.53 -4.20
C LYS A 163 -0.22 22.42 -2.69
N CYS A 164 0.33 21.30 -2.20
CA CYS A 164 0.50 21.04 -0.78
C CYS A 164 1.76 21.76 -0.25
N PRO A 165 1.63 22.64 0.77
CA PRO A 165 2.79 23.34 1.33
C PRO A 165 3.87 22.41 1.88
N LYS A 166 3.48 21.32 2.54
CA LYS A 166 4.41 20.31 3.09
C LYS A 166 5.21 19.64 1.97
N CYS A 167 4.54 19.19 0.90
CA CYS A 167 5.22 18.58 -0.25
C CYS A 167 6.14 19.56 -0.98
N GLN A 168 5.73 20.83 -1.11
CA GLN A 168 6.57 21.86 -1.74
C GLN A 168 7.80 22.20 -0.88
N ALA A 169 7.67 22.18 0.44
CA ALA A 169 8.81 22.38 1.35
C ALA A 169 9.83 21.23 1.20
N LEU A 170 9.38 19.98 1.22
CA LEU A 170 10.24 18.82 0.99
C LEU A 170 10.93 18.86 -0.38
N MET A 171 10.21 19.20 -1.44
CA MET A 171 10.79 19.33 -2.79
C MET A 171 11.89 20.38 -2.85
N LYS A 172 11.72 21.51 -2.15
CA LYS A 172 12.73 22.56 -2.09
C LYS A 172 13.98 22.10 -1.33
N GLU A 173 13.77 21.41 -0.21
CA GLU A 173 14.86 20.84 0.61
C GLU A 173 15.69 19.85 -0.21
N LYS A 174 15.05 18.87 -0.86
CA LYS A 174 15.76 17.87 -1.67
C LYS A 174 16.52 18.46 -2.85
N ARG A 175 15.98 19.47 -3.52
CA ARG A 175 16.70 20.20 -4.59
C ARG A 175 17.95 20.93 -4.05
N ASN A 176 17.90 21.45 -2.83
CA ASN A 176 19.05 22.12 -2.22
C ASN A 176 20.12 21.10 -1.83
N GLU A 177 19.74 19.96 -1.28
CA GLU A 177 20.67 18.85 -0.98
C GLU A 177 21.38 18.33 -2.24
N GLU A 178 20.65 18.14 -3.35
CA GLU A 178 21.23 17.71 -4.63
C GLU A 178 22.23 18.73 -5.18
N ARG A 179 21.90 20.04 -5.10
CA ARG A 179 22.81 21.12 -5.51
C ARG A 179 24.06 21.18 -4.62
N GLY A 180 23.91 21.00 -3.32
CA GLY A 180 25.04 20.95 -2.38
C GLY A 180 25.99 19.80 -2.72
N ARG A 181 25.47 18.58 -2.92
CA ARG A 181 26.29 17.42 -3.32
C ARG A 181 27.01 17.62 -4.66
N ALA A 182 26.33 18.25 -5.63
CA ALA A 182 26.92 18.52 -6.94
C ALA A 182 28.10 19.52 -6.83
N SER A 183 28.01 20.53 -5.96
CA SER A 183 29.11 21.50 -5.74
C SER A 183 30.30 20.86 -5.04
N GLU A 184 30.07 20.01 -4.01
CA GLU A 184 31.14 19.29 -3.30
C GLU A 184 31.91 18.33 -4.21
N LEU A 185 31.21 17.65 -5.13
CA LEU A 185 31.86 16.78 -6.12
C LEU A 185 32.70 17.58 -7.12
N HIS A 186 32.30 18.81 -7.46
CA HIS A 186 33.06 19.67 -8.36
C HIS A 186 34.35 20.20 -7.69
N ASP A 187 34.25 20.60 -6.42
CA ASP A 187 35.37 21.12 -5.63
C ASP A 187 36.40 20.03 -5.27
N SER A 188 36.00 18.76 -5.23
CA SER A 188 36.91 17.62 -4.95
C SER A 188 37.74 17.16 -6.16
N GLN A 189 37.47 17.69 -7.38
CA GLN A 189 38.18 17.34 -8.61
C GLN A 189 39.14 18.46 -9.12
N GLY A 190 39.27 19.54 -8.39
CA GLY A 190 40.23 20.65 -8.64
C GLY A 190 41.39 20.61 -7.70
#